data_0efd207d2d6d11c7dc4fbd3417c8ee32
#
_entry.id   0efd207d2d6d11c7dc4fbd3417c8ee32
#
_cell.length_a   1.000
_cell.length_b   1.000
_cell.length_c   1.000
_cell.angle_alpha   90.00
_cell.angle_beta   90.00
_cell.angle_gamma   90.00
#
_symmetry.space_group_name_H-M   'P 1'
#
loop_
_entity.id
_entity.type
_entity.pdbx_description
1 polymer ?
#
loop_
_entity_poly.entity_id
_entity_poly.type
_entity_poly.pdbx_seq_one_letter_code
_entity_poly.pdbx_strand_id
1 'polypeptide(L)'
;IMADDMGYEALSVNGSESYKSPSLDKLAAHGIRFTNCFANPICTPSRVKIMTGLYNVRNYVEFGHLDRGQTTFAHQLKAAGYKTCIAGKWQLGKQTDSPQHFGFEQSCLWQHTRSGRSTKNDKNIDRRFVNPLLEINGKEKDYINGEYGPQVCTDFICDFIDENREKPFLVYYPMILTHCPFDPTPDSTDWDPKRLGSTTYKGDRNDPQRHFRDMVAYADKVVGQIVAQLEKSGVLENTLLIFTGDNGTDKPIVTSWNGMKVAGGKGSMTDAGTRVPLIASWPAGIKQPGRVVDDLVEFSDLMPTLCEVTGANLPSNYPGDGSSIVPVLQDNASVRKKDWIYIWYSRSGHSDRGQVMVRNNQYSLLAKNDASDASLTRYKGPFDGEKLKDYTLSQPESAIKQQFEATLARLAKSRLLSVSNEIRVKMQ
;
A
#
# COMPACT_ATOMS: atom_id res chain seq x y z
N ILE A 1 1.39 -6.78 5.16
CA ILE A 1 2.07 -5.58 5.68
C ILE A 1 2.22 -4.58 4.55
N MET A 2 1.83 -3.32 4.77
CA MET A 2 1.91 -2.27 3.75
C MET A 2 2.53 -1.02 4.36
N ALA A 3 3.76 -0.68 3.97
CA ALA A 3 4.43 0.54 4.41
C ALA A 3 3.80 1.79 3.78
N ASP A 4 3.83 2.92 4.49
CA ASP A 4 3.29 4.21 4.04
C ASP A 4 4.42 5.07 3.45
N ASP A 5 4.29 5.50 2.20
CA ASP A 5 5.29 6.29 1.47
C ASP A 5 6.64 5.58 1.26
N MET A 6 6.61 4.28 0.96
CA MET A 6 7.81 3.49 0.66
C MET A 6 7.79 3.00 -0.79
N GLY A 7 8.56 3.65 -1.66
CA GLY A 7 8.73 3.27 -3.05
C GLY A 7 9.61 2.03 -3.24
N TYR A 8 9.60 1.50 -4.46
CA TYR A 8 10.38 0.31 -4.84
C TYR A 8 11.87 0.45 -4.55
N GLU A 9 12.41 1.65 -4.74
CA GLU A 9 13.83 1.99 -4.56
C GLU A 9 14.29 2.02 -3.09
N ALA A 10 13.35 1.94 -2.14
CA ALA A 10 13.68 2.09 -0.72
C ALA A 10 14.22 0.80 -0.06
N LEU A 11 14.16 -0.36 -0.72
CA LEU A 11 14.63 -1.63 -0.14
C LEU A 11 15.99 -2.05 -0.70
N SER A 12 16.87 -2.57 0.18
CA SER A 12 18.18 -3.09 -0.22
C SER A 12 18.06 -4.23 -1.24
N VAL A 13 17.11 -5.15 -1.06
CA VAL A 13 16.87 -6.25 -2.00
C VAL A 13 16.43 -5.79 -3.39
N ASN A 14 15.90 -4.58 -3.50
CA ASN A 14 15.51 -3.96 -4.77
C ASN A 14 16.65 -3.11 -5.40
N GLY A 15 17.79 -2.97 -4.73
CA GLY A 15 18.93 -2.21 -5.23
C GLY A 15 19.17 -0.86 -4.53
N SER A 16 18.53 -0.59 -3.39
CA SER A 16 18.81 0.60 -2.59
C SER A 16 20.25 0.58 -2.08
N GLU A 17 20.98 1.66 -2.30
CA GLU A 17 22.31 1.94 -1.73
C GLU A 17 22.21 2.87 -0.51
N SER A 18 21.07 3.49 -0.31
CA SER A 18 20.82 4.46 0.78
C SER A 18 20.35 3.81 2.07
N TYR A 19 19.68 2.65 1.98
CA TYR A 19 18.99 2.02 3.11
C TYR A 19 19.36 0.54 3.23
N LYS A 20 19.16 -0.02 4.44
CA LYS A 20 19.34 -1.44 4.74
C LYS A 20 18.02 -2.01 5.26
N SER A 21 17.63 -3.16 4.72
CA SER A 21 16.41 -3.87 5.07
C SER A 21 16.64 -5.38 5.21
N PRO A 22 17.49 -5.81 6.16
CA PRO A 22 17.94 -7.21 6.25
C PRO A 22 16.82 -8.21 6.54
N SER A 23 15.77 -7.83 7.28
CA SER A 23 14.61 -8.71 7.53
C SER A 23 13.80 -8.92 6.24
N LEU A 24 13.58 -7.86 5.46
CA LEU A 24 12.90 -7.92 4.16
C LEU A 24 13.78 -8.63 3.11
N ASP A 25 15.09 -8.44 3.14
CA ASP A 25 16.02 -9.18 2.29
C ASP A 25 15.94 -10.69 2.57
N LYS A 26 15.91 -11.08 3.86
CA LYS A 26 15.71 -12.47 4.27
C LYS A 26 14.33 -12.99 3.85
N LEU A 27 13.28 -12.19 4.00
CA LEU A 27 11.93 -12.56 3.57
C LEU A 27 11.88 -12.82 2.06
N ALA A 28 12.53 -11.99 1.24
CA ALA A 28 12.64 -12.17 -0.20
C ALA A 28 13.43 -13.42 -0.58
N ALA A 29 14.52 -13.73 0.15
CA ALA A 29 15.35 -14.92 -0.08
C ALA A 29 14.58 -16.22 0.21
N HIS A 30 13.60 -16.21 1.12
CA HIS A 30 12.74 -17.35 1.44
C HIS A 30 11.35 -17.27 0.79
N GLY A 31 11.13 -16.30 -0.09
CA GLY A 31 9.87 -16.05 -0.77
C GLY A 31 10.06 -15.74 -2.25
N ILE A 32 9.22 -14.87 -2.76
CA ILE A 32 9.27 -14.34 -4.14
C ILE A 32 9.29 -12.82 -4.06
N ARG A 33 10.16 -12.20 -4.84
CA ARG A 33 10.22 -10.76 -5.05
C ARG A 33 9.72 -10.40 -6.44
N PHE A 34 8.75 -9.49 -6.49
CA PHE A 34 8.19 -8.98 -7.76
C PHE A 34 8.87 -7.66 -8.14
N THR A 35 9.26 -7.52 -9.39
CA THR A 35 9.89 -6.29 -9.89
C THR A 35 8.87 -5.28 -10.43
N ASN A 36 7.64 -5.72 -10.71
CA ASN A 36 6.59 -4.93 -11.36
C ASN A 36 5.29 -4.93 -10.56
N CYS A 37 5.33 -4.39 -9.32
CA CYS A 37 4.13 -4.09 -8.54
C CYS A 37 3.82 -2.59 -8.57
N PHE A 38 2.54 -2.25 -8.79
CA PHE A 38 2.08 -0.88 -8.93
C PHE A 38 0.89 -0.57 -8.02
N ALA A 39 1.01 0.54 -7.29
CA ALA A 39 -0.02 1.13 -6.46
C ALA A 39 -0.57 2.40 -7.10
N ASN A 40 -1.57 3.01 -6.50
CA ASN A 40 -1.93 4.39 -6.82
C ASN A 40 -0.85 5.35 -6.28
N PRO A 41 -0.73 6.57 -6.84
CA PRO A 41 0.36 7.47 -6.47
C PRO A 41 0.22 8.10 -5.08
N ILE A 42 -0.88 7.81 -4.35
CA ILE A 42 -1.14 8.35 -3.00
C ILE A 42 -1.95 7.36 -2.16
N CYS A 43 -1.83 7.48 -0.83
CA CYS A 43 -2.29 6.50 0.15
C CYS A 43 -3.79 6.13 0.10
N THR A 44 -4.73 7.07 0.15
CA THR A 44 -6.16 6.71 0.24
C THR A 44 -6.65 5.89 -0.96
N PRO A 45 -6.43 6.30 -2.23
CA PRO A 45 -6.88 5.47 -3.35
C PRO A 45 -6.19 4.10 -3.39
N SER A 46 -4.91 3.98 -2.98
CA SER A 46 -4.25 2.68 -2.84
C SER A 46 -4.93 1.81 -1.79
N ARG A 47 -5.27 2.40 -0.62
CA ARG A 47 -5.97 1.71 0.47
C ARG A 47 -7.37 1.28 0.08
N VAL A 48 -8.12 2.10 -0.66
CA VAL A 48 -9.42 1.74 -1.23
C VAL A 48 -9.28 0.56 -2.19
N LYS A 49 -8.30 0.62 -3.11
CA LYS A 49 -8.06 -0.41 -4.11
C LYS A 49 -7.67 -1.76 -3.49
N ILE A 50 -6.72 -1.77 -2.54
CA ILE A 50 -6.27 -3.01 -1.90
C ILE A 50 -7.40 -3.65 -1.06
N MET A 51 -8.18 -2.85 -0.34
CA MET A 51 -9.27 -3.33 0.51
C MET A 51 -10.39 -3.99 -0.28
N THR A 52 -10.71 -3.45 -1.47
CA THR A 52 -11.89 -3.85 -2.24
C THR A 52 -11.56 -4.73 -3.45
N GLY A 53 -10.33 -4.74 -3.90
CA GLY A 53 -9.93 -5.40 -5.15
C GLY A 53 -10.49 -4.71 -6.41
N LEU A 54 -11.03 -3.50 -6.30
CA LEU A 54 -11.68 -2.78 -7.39
C LEU A 54 -10.79 -1.65 -7.93
N TYR A 55 -10.90 -1.39 -9.23
CA TYR A 55 -10.32 -0.17 -9.80
C TYR A 55 -10.99 1.08 -9.22
N ASN A 56 -10.19 2.07 -8.85
CA ASN A 56 -10.68 3.29 -8.19
C ASN A 56 -11.68 4.10 -9.04
N VAL A 57 -11.68 3.94 -10.35
CA VAL A 57 -12.72 4.50 -11.24
C VAL A 57 -14.13 4.06 -10.85
N ARG A 58 -14.25 2.91 -10.15
CA ARG A 58 -15.55 2.35 -9.73
C ARG A 58 -16.02 2.82 -8.36
N ASN A 59 -15.08 3.10 -7.43
CA ASN A 59 -15.44 3.23 -6.02
C ASN A 59 -14.71 4.31 -5.22
N TYR A 60 -13.74 5.01 -5.81
CA TYR A 60 -13.04 6.07 -5.10
C TYR A 60 -13.77 7.40 -5.25
N VAL A 61 -14.22 7.97 -4.14
CA VAL A 61 -15.06 9.18 -4.11
C VAL A 61 -14.34 10.38 -3.52
N GLU A 62 -13.52 10.19 -2.47
CA GLU A 62 -12.77 11.28 -1.83
C GLU A 62 -11.60 10.79 -0.99
N PHE A 63 -10.71 11.71 -0.66
CA PHE A 63 -9.56 11.42 0.20
C PHE A 63 -9.99 11.17 1.65
N GLY A 64 -9.46 10.11 2.25
CA GLY A 64 -9.75 9.74 3.64
C GLY A 64 -11.07 8.99 3.83
N HIS A 65 -11.66 8.47 2.76
CA HIS A 65 -12.96 7.79 2.81
C HIS A 65 -12.97 6.48 2.01
N LEU A 66 -13.65 5.48 2.56
CA LEU A 66 -14.14 4.29 1.87
C LEU A 66 -15.65 4.23 2.06
N ASP A 67 -16.41 4.13 0.96
CA ASP A 67 -17.86 4.03 1.02
C ASP A 67 -18.31 2.79 1.80
N ARG A 68 -19.25 2.97 2.73
CA ARG A 68 -19.69 1.90 3.64
C ARG A 68 -20.44 0.76 2.94
N GLY A 69 -20.91 0.95 1.73
CA GLY A 69 -21.47 -0.11 0.90
C GLY A 69 -20.44 -1.04 0.26
N GLN A 70 -19.15 -0.74 0.39
CA GLN A 70 -18.10 -1.56 -0.22
C GLN A 70 -17.83 -2.83 0.57
N THR A 71 -17.66 -3.93 -0.15
CA THR A 71 -17.15 -5.19 0.40
C THR A 71 -15.62 -5.22 0.35
N THR A 72 -14.99 -5.69 1.43
CA THR A 72 -13.54 -5.77 1.57
C THR A 72 -13.06 -7.21 1.64
N PHE A 73 -11.75 -7.43 1.44
CA PHE A 73 -11.16 -8.75 1.65
C PHE A 73 -11.36 -9.25 3.10
N ALA A 74 -11.41 -8.35 4.09
CA ALA A 74 -11.62 -8.74 5.47
C ALA A 74 -13.04 -9.28 5.70
N HIS A 75 -14.06 -8.76 5.01
CA HIS A 75 -15.40 -9.36 5.03
C HIS A 75 -15.38 -10.79 4.51
N GLN A 76 -14.69 -11.03 3.37
CA GLN A 76 -14.66 -12.35 2.74
C GLN A 76 -13.94 -13.38 3.63
N LEU A 77 -12.78 -12.99 4.18
CA LEU A 77 -12.02 -13.89 5.04
C LEU A 77 -12.74 -14.14 6.38
N LYS A 78 -13.36 -13.10 6.96
CA LYS A 78 -14.20 -13.27 8.16
C LYS A 78 -15.36 -14.24 7.91
N ALA A 79 -16.03 -14.12 6.76
CA ALA A 79 -17.09 -15.05 6.36
C ALA A 79 -16.58 -16.49 6.15
N ALA A 80 -15.31 -16.66 5.78
CA ALA A 80 -14.63 -17.96 5.71
C ALA A 80 -14.08 -18.45 7.06
N GLY A 81 -14.38 -17.78 8.19
CA GLY A 81 -14.02 -18.21 9.53
C GLY A 81 -12.68 -17.67 10.06
N TYR A 82 -12.02 -16.78 9.34
CA TYR A 82 -10.78 -16.17 9.79
C TYR A 82 -11.01 -15.15 10.90
N LYS A 83 -10.15 -15.15 11.90
CA LYS A 83 -10.01 -14.06 12.88
C LYS A 83 -9.32 -12.87 12.18
N THR A 84 -9.82 -11.66 12.40
CA THR A 84 -9.38 -10.51 11.59
C THR A 84 -8.89 -9.36 12.46
N CYS A 85 -7.70 -8.87 12.13
CA CYS A 85 -7.01 -7.78 12.82
C CYS A 85 -6.52 -6.72 11.84
N ILE A 86 -6.59 -5.46 12.25
CA ILE A 86 -5.93 -4.35 11.59
C ILE A 86 -5.14 -3.50 12.60
N ALA A 87 -3.89 -3.16 12.28
CA ALA A 87 -3.11 -2.23 13.09
C ALA A 87 -2.37 -1.21 12.20
N GLY A 88 -2.19 0.02 12.67
CA GLY A 88 -1.49 1.09 11.96
C GLY A 88 -2.40 2.24 11.51
N LYS A 89 -2.29 2.68 10.26
CA LYS A 89 -3.02 3.84 9.72
C LYS A 89 -4.37 3.43 9.14
N TRP A 90 -5.46 4.05 9.61
CA TRP A 90 -6.79 3.79 9.04
C TRP A 90 -7.05 4.61 7.77
N GLN A 91 -7.30 5.88 7.86
CA GLN A 91 -7.53 6.82 6.73
C GLN A 91 -8.68 6.42 5.76
N LEU A 92 -9.70 5.70 6.21
CA LEU A 92 -10.81 5.19 5.39
C LEU A 92 -12.20 5.50 5.97
N GLY A 93 -12.31 6.60 6.75
CA GLY A 93 -13.56 7.08 7.34
C GLY A 93 -13.38 7.63 8.74
N LYS A 94 -14.41 8.28 9.28
CA LYS A 94 -14.38 8.96 10.59
C LYS A 94 -15.20 8.26 11.66
N GLN A 95 -16.03 7.28 11.30
CA GLN A 95 -16.89 6.58 12.23
C GLN A 95 -16.07 5.66 13.13
N THR A 96 -16.43 5.58 14.41
CA THR A 96 -15.73 4.79 15.42
C THR A 96 -15.82 3.29 15.15
N ASP A 97 -16.88 2.84 14.51
CA ASP A 97 -17.13 1.44 14.12
C ASP A 97 -16.52 1.05 12.77
N SER A 98 -15.85 1.99 12.07
CA SER A 98 -15.36 1.74 10.70
C SER A 98 -14.52 0.46 10.56
N PRO A 99 -13.54 0.14 11.41
CA PRO A 99 -12.78 -1.10 11.25
C PRO A 99 -13.67 -2.34 11.34
N GLN A 100 -14.58 -2.38 12.32
CA GLN A 100 -15.51 -3.50 12.53
C GLN A 100 -16.51 -3.60 11.37
N HIS A 101 -17.03 -2.46 10.90
CA HIS A 101 -17.91 -2.40 9.74
C HIS A 101 -17.23 -2.99 8.49
N PHE A 102 -15.95 -2.75 8.29
CA PHE A 102 -15.20 -3.26 7.15
C PHE A 102 -14.58 -4.64 7.37
N GLY A 103 -14.98 -5.36 8.43
CA GLY A 103 -14.69 -6.77 8.63
C GLY A 103 -13.54 -7.08 9.60
N PHE A 104 -12.95 -6.10 10.29
CA PHE A 104 -11.90 -6.35 11.29
C PHE A 104 -12.49 -6.47 12.69
N GLU A 105 -12.22 -7.59 13.37
CA GLU A 105 -12.70 -7.85 14.73
C GLU A 105 -11.90 -7.10 15.78
N GLN A 106 -10.57 -6.98 15.56
CA GLN A 106 -9.67 -6.26 16.46
C GLN A 106 -8.92 -5.16 15.68
N SER A 107 -8.64 -4.05 16.36
CA SER A 107 -7.98 -2.91 15.75
C SER A 107 -7.10 -2.12 16.70
N CYS A 108 -5.92 -1.69 16.22
CA CYS A 108 -5.01 -0.75 16.89
C CYS A 108 -4.59 0.31 15.89
N LEU A 109 -5.22 1.49 15.90
CA LEU A 109 -5.16 2.41 14.77
C LEU A 109 -4.75 3.83 15.15
N TRP A 110 -3.84 4.40 14.37
CA TRP A 110 -3.71 5.84 14.27
C TRP A 110 -4.79 6.38 13.30
N GLN A 111 -5.64 7.25 13.84
CA GLN A 111 -6.81 7.76 13.12
C GLN A 111 -6.48 9.11 12.45
N HIS A 112 -5.96 9.05 11.23
CA HIS A 112 -5.59 10.23 10.45
C HIS A 112 -6.72 11.27 10.33
N THR A 113 -7.96 10.83 10.22
CA THR A 113 -9.12 11.70 9.96
C THR A 113 -9.87 12.11 11.23
N ARG A 114 -9.57 11.51 12.39
CA ARG A 114 -10.32 11.67 13.63
C ARG A 114 -9.46 12.02 14.83
N SER A 115 -8.50 11.16 15.17
CA SER A 115 -7.64 11.30 16.35
C SER A 115 -6.16 11.27 15.99
N GLY A 116 -5.30 11.62 16.95
CA GLY A 116 -3.84 11.57 16.78
C GLY A 116 -3.22 12.78 16.10
N ARG A 117 -4.00 13.84 15.81
CA ARG A 117 -3.46 15.06 15.21
C ARG A 117 -3.35 16.25 16.14
N SER A 118 -4.08 16.28 17.22
CA SER A 118 -3.88 17.31 18.23
C SER A 118 -4.61 16.96 19.51
N THR A 119 -4.04 17.33 20.63
CA THR A 119 -4.79 17.61 21.84
C THR A 119 -5.60 18.88 21.62
N LYS A 120 -6.69 19.07 22.35
CA LYS A 120 -7.57 20.25 22.24
C LYS A 120 -6.84 21.60 22.32
N ASN A 121 -5.62 21.62 22.85
CA ASN A 121 -4.82 22.80 23.13
C ASN A 121 -3.65 23.03 22.17
N ASP A 122 -3.31 22.07 21.27
CA ASP A 122 -2.12 22.17 20.43
C ASP A 122 -2.40 21.63 19.03
N LYS A 123 -2.97 22.49 18.19
CA LYS A 123 -3.49 22.17 16.84
C LYS A 123 -2.44 21.67 15.83
N ASN A 124 -1.15 21.72 16.19
CA ASN A 124 -0.03 21.45 15.28
C ASN A 124 0.80 20.22 15.65
N ILE A 125 0.46 19.49 16.71
CA ILE A 125 1.21 18.31 17.14
C ILE A 125 0.65 17.06 16.45
N ASP A 126 1.50 16.34 15.72
CA ASP A 126 1.19 15.05 15.16
C ASP A 126 1.63 13.94 16.13
N ARG A 127 0.71 13.15 16.61
CA ARG A 127 0.92 12.11 17.63
C ARG A 127 0.76 10.72 17.05
N ARG A 128 1.52 10.41 15.99
CA ARG A 128 1.56 9.08 15.38
C ARG A 128 2.77 8.25 15.79
N PHE A 129 3.88 8.92 16.12
CA PHE A 129 5.15 8.27 16.43
C PHE A 129 5.42 8.23 17.93
N VAL A 130 6.13 9.23 18.48
CA VAL A 130 6.42 9.28 19.92
C VAL A 130 5.19 9.69 20.71
N ASN A 131 4.95 9.00 21.84
CA ASN A 131 3.80 9.21 22.70
C ASN A 131 2.48 9.28 21.90
N PRO A 132 2.14 8.20 21.15
CA PRO A 132 1.06 8.26 20.19
C PRO A 132 -0.31 8.35 20.85
N LEU A 133 -1.26 8.95 20.12
CA LEU A 133 -2.68 8.82 20.42
C LEU A 133 -3.27 7.80 19.44
N LEU A 134 -3.56 6.62 19.93
CA LEU A 134 -4.09 5.50 19.14
C LEU A 134 -5.51 5.15 19.57
N GLU A 135 -6.21 4.45 18.70
CA GLU A 135 -7.52 3.89 18.98
C GLU A 135 -7.44 2.37 19.01
N ILE A 136 -7.70 1.79 20.17
CA ILE A 136 -7.70 0.34 20.39
C ILE A 136 -9.15 -0.14 20.45
N ASN A 137 -9.57 -0.94 19.48
CA ASN A 137 -10.95 -1.48 19.42
C ASN A 137 -12.02 -0.40 19.60
N GLY A 138 -11.86 0.77 18.94
CA GLY A 138 -12.78 1.89 19.00
C GLY A 138 -12.63 2.83 20.21
N LYS A 139 -11.66 2.58 21.10
CA LYS A 139 -11.39 3.42 22.28
C LYS A 139 -10.06 4.12 22.15
N GLU A 140 -10.03 5.44 22.33
CA GLU A 140 -8.78 6.20 22.33
C GLU A 140 -7.92 5.82 23.54
N LYS A 141 -6.63 5.64 23.29
CA LYS A 141 -5.59 5.43 24.29
C LYS A 141 -4.46 6.42 24.06
N ASP A 142 -4.23 7.22 25.08
CA ASP A 142 -3.17 8.23 25.12
C ASP A 142 -1.91 7.61 25.73
N TYR A 143 -0.84 7.55 24.96
CA TYR A 143 0.47 7.08 25.40
C TYR A 143 1.37 8.26 25.72
N ILE A 144 2.01 8.25 26.88
CA ILE A 144 2.77 9.39 27.42
C ILE A 144 4.09 9.01 28.10
N ASN A 145 4.51 7.73 28.04
CA ASN A 145 5.70 7.23 28.73
C ASN A 145 6.85 6.89 27.78
N GLY A 146 6.88 7.49 26.59
CA GLY A 146 7.92 7.27 25.60
C GLY A 146 7.61 6.14 24.61
N GLU A 147 6.37 5.67 24.57
CA GLU A 147 5.97 4.64 23.61
C GLU A 147 6.12 5.15 22.16
N TYR A 148 6.37 4.22 21.26
CA TYR A 148 6.48 4.48 19.82
C TYR A 148 5.33 3.82 19.06
N GLY A 149 4.53 4.60 18.36
CA GLY A 149 3.30 4.15 17.71
C GLY A 149 3.46 2.91 16.82
N PRO A 150 4.46 2.86 15.91
CA PRO A 150 4.72 1.65 15.13
C PRO A 150 5.05 0.42 15.97
N GLN A 151 5.77 0.57 17.12
CA GLN A 151 6.04 -0.55 18.01
C GLN A 151 4.77 -1.02 18.72
N VAL A 152 3.95 -0.08 19.23
CA VAL A 152 2.66 -0.44 19.85
C VAL A 152 1.76 -1.22 18.90
N CYS A 153 1.70 -0.80 17.63
CA CYS A 153 0.95 -1.55 16.61
C CYS A 153 1.54 -2.94 16.37
N THR A 154 2.86 -3.07 16.38
CA THR A 154 3.56 -4.35 16.17
C THR A 154 3.32 -5.29 17.34
N ASP A 155 3.44 -4.80 18.59
CA ASP A 155 3.16 -5.60 19.80
C ASP A 155 1.72 -6.10 19.79
N PHE A 156 0.76 -5.23 19.44
CA PHE A 156 -0.64 -5.63 19.29
C PHE A 156 -0.85 -6.74 18.24
N ILE A 157 -0.12 -6.70 17.13
CA ILE A 157 -0.15 -7.77 16.12
C ILE A 157 0.46 -9.06 16.66
N CYS A 158 1.58 -8.98 17.38
CA CYS A 158 2.23 -10.14 17.95
C CYS A 158 1.33 -10.84 18.99
N ASP A 159 0.67 -10.07 19.85
CA ASP A 159 -0.31 -10.58 20.82
C ASP A 159 -1.49 -11.25 20.09
N PHE A 160 -2.04 -10.61 19.05
CA PHE A 160 -3.11 -11.17 18.24
C PHE A 160 -2.73 -12.49 17.56
N ILE A 161 -1.50 -12.62 17.05
CA ILE A 161 -0.99 -13.86 16.44
C ILE A 161 -0.93 -14.97 17.51
N ASP A 162 -0.40 -14.68 18.68
CA ASP A 162 -0.28 -15.67 19.76
C ASP A 162 -1.65 -16.15 20.26
N GLU A 163 -2.58 -15.22 20.46
CA GLU A 163 -3.96 -15.52 20.88
C GLU A 163 -4.75 -16.36 19.87
N ASN A 164 -4.42 -16.26 18.59
CA ASN A 164 -5.17 -16.91 17.51
C ASN A 164 -4.37 -18.00 16.75
N ARG A 165 -3.22 -18.45 17.27
CA ARG A 165 -2.36 -19.44 16.61
C ARG A 165 -3.04 -20.76 16.23
N GLU A 166 -4.11 -21.14 16.96
CA GLU A 166 -4.89 -22.36 16.71
C GLU A 166 -6.07 -22.13 15.74
N LYS A 167 -6.19 -20.95 15.15
CA LYS A 167 -7.28 -20.56 14.24
C LYS A 167 -6.73 -19.92 12.99
N PRO A 168 -7.43 -20.01 11.85
CA PRO A 168 -7.06 -19.20 10.72
C PRO A 168 -7.22 -17.71 11.07
N PHE A 169 -6.24 -16.89 10.69
CA PHE A 169 -6.28 -15.47 10.97
C PHE A 169 -5.80 -14.62 9.79
N LEU A 170 -6.27 -13.38 9.77
CA LEU A 170 -5.85 -12.30 8.87
C LEU A 170 -5.33 -11.15 9.70
N VAL A 171 -4.12 -10.70 9.42
CA VAL A 171 -3.58 -9.42 9.88
C VAL A 171 -3.38 -8.50 8.69
N TYR A 172 -4.00 -7.33 8.70
CA TYR A 172 -3.68 -6.23 7.80
C TYR A 172 -2.92 -5.17 8.58
N TYR A 173 -1.64 -4.98 8.24
CA TYR A 173 -0.79 -3.95 8.86
C TYR A 173 -0.48 -2.83 7.87
N PRO A 174 -1.40 -1.87 7.66
CA PRO A 174 -1.08 -0.62 6.98
C PRO A 174 -0.24 0.25 7.92
N MET A 175 1.08 0.11 7.84
CA MET A 175 2.03 0.79 8.71
C MET A 175 1.82 2.31 8.72
N ILE A 176 2.28 2.96 9.77
CA ILE A 176 2.44 4.42 9.84
C ILE A 176 3.80 4.83 9.25
N LEU A 177 4.80 3.95 9.34
CA LEU A 177 6.12 4.08 8.73
C LEU A 177 6.04 3.86 7.20
N THR A 178 6.70 4.65 6.39
CA THR A 178 7.72 5.68 6.66
C THR A 178 7.24 7.10 6.35
N HIS A 179 5.94 7.35 6.53
CA HIS A 179 5.29 8.61 6.20
C HIS A 179 5.83 9.78 7.05
N CYS A 180 5.97 10.95 6.45
CA CYS A 180 6.26 12.17 7.22
C CYS A 180 5.20 12.43 8.33
N PRO A 181 5.57 13.08 9.46
CA PRO A 181 6.83 13.77 9.74
C PRO A 181 8.01 12.81 9.81
N PHE A 182 9.16 13.22 9.27
CA PHE A 182 10.40 12.44 9.35
C PHE A 182 11.03 12.67 10.71
N ASP A 183 10.66 11.84 11.66
CA ASP A 183 11.06 11.95 13.06
C ASP A 183 12.02 10.83 13.45
N PRO A 184 12.82 11.04 14.51
CA PRO A 184 13.63 10.00 15.12
C PRO A 184 12.79 8.78 15.50
N THR A 185 13.39 7.61 15.40
CA THR A 185 12.88 6.34 15.93
C THR A 185 13.53 6.03 17.28
N PRO A 186 13.03 5.07 18.06
CA PRO A 186 13.71 4.66 19.31
C PRO A 186 15.16 4.22 19.14
N ASP A 187 15.57 3.83 17.92
CA ASP A 187 16.94 3.42 17.60
C ASP A 187 17.81 4.61 17.11
N SER A 188 17.23 5.80 16.94
CA SER A 188 17.95 7.02 16.53
C SER A 188 18.70 7.64 17.71
N THR A 189 19.86 8.23 17.43
CA THR A 189 20.72 8.85 18.46
C THR A 189 20.11 10.09 19.10
N ASP A 190 19.14 10.73 18.44
CA ASP A 190 18.41 11.92 18.88
C ASP A 190 16.95 11.59 19.28
N TRP A 191 16.67 10.32 19.61
CA TRP A 191 15.38 9.93 20.17
C TRP A 191 15.13 10.61 21.52
N ASP A 192 13.97 11.25 21.63
CA ASP A 192 13.50 11.85 22.89
C ASP A 192 12.14 11.25 23.28
N PRO A 193 12.10 10.33 24.26
CA PRO A 193 10.86 9.70 24.73
C PRO A 193 9.92 10.66 25.46
N LYS A 194 10.39 11.84 25.86
CA LYS A 194 9.57 12.87 26.56
C LYS A 194 8.85 13.79 25.56
N ARG A 195 9.23 13.77 24.30
CA ARG A 195 8.60 14.59 23.26
C ARG A 195 7.14 14.20 23.07
N LEU A 196 6.25 15.17 23.04
CA LEU A 196 4.82 14.95 22.81
C LEU A 196 4.48 15.07 21.31
N GLY A 197 4.96 14.13 20.51
CA GLY A 197 4.71 14.13 19.07
C GLY A 197 5.55 15.13 18.28
N SER A 198 5.21 15.33 17.02
CA SER A 198 5.91 16.24 16.10
C SER A 198 5.26 17.60 16.06
N THR A 199 6.05 18.66 16.16
CA THR A 199 5.56 20.06 16.15
C THR A 199 5.16 20.58 14.77
N THR A 200 5.56 19.89 13.69
CA THR A 200 5.19 20.22 12.31
C THR A 200 4.75 19.00 11.54
N TYR A 201 3.86 19.18 10.56
CA TYR A 201 3.39 18.06 9.71
C TYR A 201 4.52 17.34 8.94
N LYS A 202 5.62 18.03 8.67
CA LYS A 202 6.78 17.49 7.96
C LYS A 202 7.98 17.18 8.87
N GLY A 203 7.77 17.18 10.20
CA GLY A 203 8.80 16.94 11.17
C GLY A 203 9.83 18.07 11.26
N ASP A 204 10.89 17.82 12.01
CA ASP A 204 12.05 18.68 12.00
C ASP A 204 12.77 18.50 10.66
N ARG A 205 12.71 19.52 9.81
CA ARG A 205 13.22 19.47 8.43
C ARG A 205 14.74 19.48 8.33
N ASN A 206 15.45 19.51 9.44
CA ASN A 206 16.90 19.67 9.43
C ASN A 206 17.63 18.50 8.78
N ASP A 207 17.04 17.27 8.80
CA ASP A 207 17.59 16.12 8.08
C ASP A 207 16.52 15.07 7.74
N PRO A 208 15.59 15.34 6.79
CA PRO A 208 14.57 14.38 6.42
C PRO A 208 15.15 13.08 5.85
N GLN A 209 16.32 13.16 5.20
CA GLN A 209 17.00 12.02 4.61
C GLN A 209 17.53 11.04 5.66
N ARG A 210 18.09 11.56 6.77
CA ARG A 210 18.57 10.73 7.88
C ARG A 210 17.41 10.04 8.59
N HIS A 211 16.39 10.79 8.98
CA HIS A 211 15.25 10.23 9.70
C HIS A 211 14.45 9.25 8.84
N PHE A 212 14.31 9.51 7.54
CA PHE A 212 13.70 8.52 6.65
C PHE A 212 14.51 7.21 6.61
N ARG A 213 15.85 7.27 6.63
CA ARG A 213 16.71 6.09 6.75
C ARG A 213 16.44 5.31 8.04
N ASP A 214 16.38 6.02 9.17
CA ASP A 214 16.08 5.43 10.47
C ASP A 214 14.68 4.78 10.47
N MET A 215 13.69 5.44 9.86
CA MET A 215 12.32 4.93 9.73
C MET A 215 12.25 3.69 8.84
N VAL A 216 13.01 3.62 7.75
CA VAL A 216 13.12 2.40 6.91
C VAL A 216 13.73 1.25 7.71
N ALA A 217 14.82 1.51 8.45
CA ALA A 217 15.44 0.50 9.30
C ALA A 217 14.48 0.01 10.40
N TYR A 218 13.69 0.92 10.99
CA TYR A 218 12.71 0.53 12.00
C TYR A 218 11.53 -0.23 11.40
N ALA A 219 11.07 0.12 10.19
CA ALA A 219 10.06 -0.64 9.47
C ALA A 219 10.51 -2.08 9.19
N ASP A 220 11.77 -2.26 8.78
CA ASP A 220 12.37 -3.57 8.59
C ASP A 220 12.47 -4.36 9.91
N LYS A 221 12.87 -3.69 11.01
CA LYS A 221 12.95 -4.28 12.36
C LYS A 221 11.60 -4.85 12.81
N VAL A 222 10.51 -4.08 12.67
CA VAL A 222 9.19 -4.55 13.11
C VAL A 222 8.64 -5.65 12.20
N VAL A 223 8.99 -5.69 10.92
CA VAL A 223 8.70 -6.86 10.06
C VAL A 223 9.42 -8.09 10.59
N GLY A 224 10.70 -7.96 10.96
CA GLY A 224 11.47 -9.05 11.58
C GLY A 224 10.85 -9.55 12.89
N GLN A 225 10.31 -8.66 13.73
CA GLN A 225 9.60 -9.04 14.96
C GLN A 225 8.33 -9.85 14.67
N ILE A 226 7.54 -9.45 13.66
CA ILE A 226 6.34 -10.19 13.26
C ILE A 226 6.71 -11.58 12.73
N VAL A 227 7.74 -11.69 11.90
CA VAL A 227 8.23 -12.99 11.40
C VAL A 227 8.68 -13.87 12.56
N ALA A 228 9.45 -13.33 13.51
CA ALA A 228 9.88 -14.05 14.71
C ALA A 228 8.69 -14.51 15.58
N GLN A 229 7.62 -13.70 15.69
CA GLN A 229 6.42 -14.10 16.41
C GLN A 229 5.67 -15.23 15.70
N LEU A 230 5.54 -15.18 14.35
CA LEU A 230 4.94 -16.26 13.56
C LEU A 230 5.71 -17.58 13.74
N GLU A 231 7.05 -17.51 13.76
CA GLU A 231 7.93 -18.65 14.00
C GLU A 231 7.74 -19.20 15.42
N LYS A 232 7.80 -18.33 16.44
CA LYS A 232 7.60 -18.69 17.85
C LYS A 232 6.22 -19.32 18.11
N SER A 233 5.18 -18.83 17.44
CA SER A 233 3.81 -19.37 17.54
C SER A 233 3.61 -20.65 16.72
N GLY A 234 4.61 -21.10 15.94
CA GLY A 234 4.56 -22.33 15.14
C GLY A 234 3.66 -22.22 13.90
N VAL A 235 3.33 -21.02 13.44
CA VAL A 235 2.39 -20.79 12.32
C VAL A 235 3.04 -20.25 11.06
N LEU A 236 4.35 -19.91 11.08
CA LEU A 236 5.07 -19.32 9.95
C LEU A 236 4.97 -20.19 8.69
N GLU A 237 5.10 -21.51 8.85
CA GLU A 237 5.06 -22.46 7.74
C GLU A 237 3.79 -22.32 6.88
N ASN A 238 2.63 -22.14 7.53
CA ASN A 238 1.32 -22.01 6.87
C ASN A 238 0.80 -20.57 6.84
N THR A 239 1.68 -19.59 6.83
CA THR A 239 1.33 -18.17 6.74
C THR A 239 1.84 -17.58 5.42
N LEU A 240 0.93 -17.06 4.58
CA LEU A 240 1.29 -16.18 3.48
C LEU A 240 1.52 -14.77 4.03
N LEU A 241 2.79 -14.34 4.07
CA LEU A 241 3.17 -12.99 4.44
C LEU A 241 3.48 -12.19 3.18
N ILE A 242 2.77 -11.08 3.00
CA ILE A 242 2.98 -10.15 1.87
C ILE A 242 3.46 -8.81 2.44
N PHE A 243 4.56 -8.28 1.89
CA PHE A 243 5.05 -6.94 2.16
C PHE A 243 4.97 -6.07 0.91
N THR A 244 4.44 -4.84 1.04
CA THR A 244 4.39 -3.84 -0.04
C THR A 244 4.47 -2.41 0.51
N GLY A 245 4.59 -1.40 -0.36
CA GLY A 245 4.36 0.01 -0.03
C GLY A 245 3.01 0.49 -0.59
N ASP A 246 2.41 1.54 -0.04
CA ASP A 246 1.10 2.03 -0.52
C ASP A 246 1.21 3.03 -1.68
N ASN A 247 2.33 3.67 -1.85
CA ASN A 247 2.71 4.54 -2.96
C ASN A 247 4.22 4.81 -2.93
N GLY A 248 4.73 5.52 -3.92
CA GLY A 248 6.15 5.91 -3.96
C GLY A 248 6.57 6.82 -2.81
N THR A 249 7.88 6.90 -2.60
CA THR A 249 8.52 7.69 -1.55
C THR A 249 8.15 9.18 -1.63
N ASP A 250 8.06 9.86 -0.48
CA ASP A 250 7.73 11.30 -0.43
C ASP A 250 8.83 12.17 -1.03
N LYS A 251 8.42 13.29 -1.60
CA LYS A 251 9.24 14.17 -2.47
C LYS A 251 10.55 14.72 -1.88
N PRO A 252 10.69 15.03 -0.57
CA PRO A 252 11.95 15.54 -0.06
C PRO A 252 13.07 14.49 -0.01
N ILE A 253 12.74 13.21 -0.22
CA ILE A 253 13.67 12.10 -0.13
C ILE A 253 14.30 11.83 -1.50
N VAL A 254 15.61 11.58 -1.49
CA VAL A 254 16.37 11.16 -2.68
C VAL A 254 17.15 9.89 -2.35
N THR A 255 16.84 8.80 -3.04
CA THR A 255 17.46 7.48 -2.85
C THR A 255 18.56 7.26 -3.88
N SER A 256 19.74 6.78 -3.44
CA SER A 256 20.72 6.16 -4.34
C SER A 256 20.27 4.74 -4.63
N TRP A 257 20.10 4.42 -5.88
CA TRP A 257 19.55 3.14 -6.33
C TRP A 257 20.26 2.67 -7.60
N ASN A 258 20.94 1.52 -7.56
CA ASN A 258 21.68 0.96 -8.69
C ASN A 258 22.52 2.00 -9.47
N GLY A 259 23.29 2.82 -8.76
CA GLY A 259 24.13 3.88 -9.33
C GLY A 259 23.38 5.13 -9.78
N MET A 260 22.07 5.20 -9.63
CA MET A 260 21.24 6.37 -9.98
C MET A 260 20.73 7.11 -8.73
N LYS A 261 20.31 8.35 -8.92
CA LYS A 261 19.55 9.11 -7.91
C LYS A 261 18.07 9.11 -8.28
N VAL A 262 17.24 8.51 -7.43
CA VAL A 262 15.78 8.50 -7.57
C VAL A 262 15.18 9.46 -6.57
N ALA A 263 14.60 10.54 -7.08
CA ALA A 263 13.84 11.48 -6.25
C ALA A 263 12.45 10.92 -5.93
N GLY A 264 11.99 11.12 -4.71
CA GLY A 264 10.65 10.71 -4.29
C GLY A 264 9.56 11.30 -5.19
N GLY A 265 8.61 10.46 -5.58
CA GLY A 265 7.59 10.77 -6.58
C GLY A 265 6.14 10.69 -6.10
N LYS A 266 5.91 10.61 -4.79
CA LYS A 266 4.54 10.57 -4.22
C LYS A 266 3.62 11.59 -4.88
N GLY A 267 2.45 11.13 -5.32
CA GLY A 267 1.46 11.96 -6.00
C GLY A 267 1.68 12.10 -7.51
N SER A 268 2.73 11.49 -8.10
CA SER A 268 2.97 11.48 -9.54
C SER A 268 2.58 10.13 -10.16
N MET A 269 2.14 10.15 -11.42
CA MET A 269 1.79 8.97 -12.21
C MET A 269 3.03 8.37 -12.92
N THR A 270 4.21 8.52 -12.32
CA THR A 270 5.48 7.95 -12.79
C THR A 270 5.86 6.73 -11.93
N ASP A 271 6.92 6.01 -12.30
CA ASP A 271 7.47 4.93 -11.49
C ASP A 271 7.76 5.37 -10.05
N ALA A 272 8.37 6.54 -9.88
CA ALA A 272 8.70 7.07 -8.56
C ALA A 272 7.45 7.33 -7.67
N GLY A 273 6.26 7.43 -8.25
CA GLY A 273 5.01 7.60 -7.50
C GLY A 273 4.16 6.34 -7.38
N THR A 274 4.32 5.38 -8.29
CA THR A 274 3.41 4.24 -8.41
C THR A 274 4.06 2.87 -8.29
N ARG A 275 5.36 2.73 -8.56
CA ARG A 275 6.07 1.46 -8.40
C ARG A 275 6.42 1.23 -6.94
N VAL A 276 5.97 0.13 -6.38
CA VAL A 276 6.14 -0.22 -4.96
C VAL A 276 6.81 -1.59 -4.82
N PRO A 277 7.50 -1.88 -3.71
CA PRO A 277 8.00 -3.21 -3.44
C PRO A 277 6.84 -4.20 -3.31
N LEU A 278 7.06 -5.45 -3.72
CA LEU A 278 6.20 -6.57 -3.37
C LEU A 278 7.06 -7.81 -3.11
N ILE A 279 6.95 -8.32 -1.90
CA ILE A 279 7.58 -9.56 -1.45
C ILE A 279 6.48 -10.45 -0.90
N ALA A 280 6.43 -11.70 -1.33
CA ALA A 280 5.53 -12.72 -0.79
C ALA A 280 6.35 -13.89 -0.25
N SER A 281 6.10 -14.29 0.99
CA SER A 281 6.72 -15.46 1.62
C SER A 281 5.64 -16.37 2.17
N TRP A 282 5.72 -17.64 1.85
CA TRP A 282 4.78 -18.68 2.30
C TRP A 282 5.46 -20.03 2.18
N PRO A 283 6.15 -20.52 3.23
CA PRO A 283 6.96 -21.73 3.13
C PRO A 283 6.19 -22.95 2.62
N ALA A 284 4.97 -23.20 3.09
CA ALA A 284 4.17 -24.34 2.63
C ALA A 284 3.58 -24.16 1.20
N GLY A 285 3.42 -22.93 0.70
CA GLY A 285 2.69 -22.68 -0.55
C GLY A 285 3.55 -22.23 -1.72
N ILE A 286 4.71 -21.61 -1.46
CA ILE A 286 5.61 -21.15 -2.52
C ILE A 286 6.52 -22.29 -2.97
N LYS A 287 6.45 -22.59 -4.26
CA LYS A 287 7.43 -23.46 -4.91
C LYS A 287 8.62 -22.62 -5.35
N GLN A 288 9.84 -23.15 -5.16
CA GLN A 288 11.11 -22.51 -5.55
C GLN A 288 11.25 -21.08 -4.95
N PRO A 289 11.44 -20.97 -3.63
CA PRO A 289 11.70 -19.68 -2.99
C PRO A 289 13.00 -19.02 -3.49
N GLY A 290 13.15 -17.71 -3.26
CA GLY A 290 14.28 -16.91 -3.71
C GLY A 290 14.15 -16.38 -5.14
N ARG A 291 13.03 -16.67 -5.84
CA ARG A 291 12.82 -16.19 -7.20
C ARG A 291 12.56 -14.69 -7.25
N VAL A 292 13.06 -14.09 -8.33
CA VAL A 292 12.70 -12.74 -8.76
C VAL A 292 11.84 -12.86 -10.01
N VAL A 293 10.66 -12.28 -9.98
CA VAL A 293 9.69 -12.36 -11.07
C VAL A 293 9.28 -10.97 -11.56
N ASP A 294 8.99 -10.86 -12.85
CA ASP A 294 8.62 -9.62 -13.52
C ASP A 294 7.13 -9.56 -13.90
N ASP A 295 6.34 -10.48 -13.36
CA ASP A 295 4.89 -10.46 -13.51
C ASP A 295 4.30 -9.13 -13.04
N LEU A 296 3.36 -8.60 -13.82
CA LEU A 296 2.62 -7.38 -13.47
C LEU A 296 1.69 -7.64 -12.30
N VAL A 297 1.80 -6.86 -11.26
CA VAL A 297 0.90 -6.90 -10.09
C VAL A 297 0.39 -5.50 -9.79
N GLU A 298 -0.86 -5.41 -9.39
CA GLU A 298 -1.48 -4.21 -8.85
C GLU A 298 -2.40 -4.56 -7.67
N PHE A 299 -2.79 -3.57 -6.89
CA PHE A 299 -3.51 -3.80 -5.64
C PHE A 299 -4.88 -4.46 -5.79
N SER A 300 -5.53 -4.35 -6.95
CA SER A 300 -6.76 -5.11 -7.21
C SER A 300 -6.52 -6.63 -7.22
N ASP A 301 -5.30 -7.09 -7.43
CA ASP A 301 -4.94 -8.51 -7.47
C ASP A 301 -4.96 -9.17 -6.08
N LEU A 302 -4.88 -8.36 -4.99
CA LEU A 302 -4.80 -8.91 -3.63
C LEU A 302 -6.12 -9.55 -3.18
N MET A 303 -7.28 -8.98 -3.52
CA MET A 303 -8.58 -9.57 -3.18
C MET A 303 -8.72 -11.01 -3.75
N PRO A 304 -8.60 -11.24 -5.07
CA PRO A 304 -8.69 -12.60 -5.61
C PRO A 304 -7.57 -13.52 -5.11
N THR A 305 -6.37 -13.00 -4.85
CA THR A 305 -5.27 -13.79 -4.27
C THR A 305 -5.62 -14.30 -2.87
N LEU A 306 -6.08 -13.41 -2.00
CA LEU A 306 -6.44 -13.77 -0.63
C LEU A 306 -7.64 -14.73 -0.60
N CYS A 307 -8.65 -14.51 -1.45
CA CYS A 307 -9.78 -15.44 -1.56
C CYS A 307 -9.34 -16.82 -2.03
N GLU A 308 -8.47 -16.91 -3.04
CA GLU A 308 -7.97 -18.20 -3.57
C GLU A 308 -7.14 -18.95 -2.52
N VAL A 309 -6.20 -18.29 -1.84
CA VAL A 309 -5.36 -18.90 -0.80
C VAL A 309 -6.19 -19.43 0.38
N THR A 310 -7.24 -18.73 0.75
CA THR A 310 -8.04 -19.03 1.96
C THR A 310 -9.27 -19.88 1.68
N GLY A 311 -9.61 -20.11 0.41
CA GLY A 311 -10.86 -20.75 0.02
C GLY A 311 -12.09 -19.85 0.21
N ALA A 312 -11.91 -18.57 0.51
CA ALA A 312 -13.00 -17.61 0.63
C ALA A 312 -13.60 -17.28 -0.75
N ASN A 313 -14.89 -17.02 -0.78
CA ASN A 313 -15.54 -16.60 -2.02
C ASN A 313 -15.22 -15.15 -2.36
N LEU A 314 -15.06 -14.85 -3.65
CA LEU A 314 -15.12 -13.46 -4.13
C LEU A 314 -16.54 -12.88 -3.93
N PRO A 315 -16.68 -11.55 -3.79
CA PRO A 315 -18.00 -10.92 -3.81
C PRO A 315 -18.79 -11.34 -5.06
N SER A 316 -20.11 -11.63 -4.90
CA SER A 316 -20.95 -12.14 -6.00
C SER A 316 -21.00 -11.21 -7.22
N ASN A 317 -20.79 -9.91 -7.00
CA ASN A 317 -20.77 -8.88 -8.05
C ASN A 317 -19.34 -8.41 -8.40
N TYR A 318 -18.31 -9.19 -8.08
CA TYR A 318 -16.92 -8.83 -8.36
C TYR A 318 -16.67 -8.75 -9.88
N PRO A 319 -16.24 -7.59 -10.42
CA PRO A 319 -16.17 -7.37 -11.87
C PRO A 319 -14.92 -7.96 -12.53
N GLY A 320 -14.03 -8.63 -11.77
CA GLY A 320 -12.79 -9.19 -12.30
C GLY A 320 -11.70 -8.14 -12.57
N ASP A 321 -11.62 -7.08 -11.77
CA ASP A 321 -10.60 -6.04 -11.91
C ASP A 321 -9.19 -6.54 -11.53
N GLY A 322 -9.08 -7.52 -10.65
CA GLY A 322 -7.83 -8.16 -10.24
C GLY A 322 -7.69 -9.59 -10.73
N SER A 323 -6.47 -10.07 -10.77
CA SER A 323 -6.09 -11.45 -11.11
C SER A 323 -5.16 -12.01 -10.04
N SER A 324 -5.51 -13.16 -9.46
CA SER A 324 -4.72 -13.80 -8.40
C SER A 324 -3.26 -14.01 -8.80
N ILE A 325 -2.35 -13.81 -7.84
CA ILE A 325 -0.92 -14.12 -8.01
C ILE A 325 -0.56 -15.55 -7.53
N VAL A 326 -1.51 -16.33 -7.03
CA VAL A 326 -1.27 -17.71 -6.58
C VAL A 326 -0.58 -18.56 -7.66
N PRO A 327 -0.97 -18.49 -8.94
CA PRO A 327 -0.25 -19.22 -9.99
C PRO A 327 1.24 -18.89 -10.06
N VAL A 328 1.63 -17.62 -9.83
CA VAL A 328 3.04 -17.19 -9.78
C VAL A 328 3.73 -17.76 -8.54
N LEU A 329 3.06 -17.75 -7.38
CA LEU A 329 3.58 -18.32 -6.13
C LEU A 329 3.83 -19.83 -6.26
N GLN A 330 3.00 -20.54 -7.01
CA GLN A 330 3.08 -21.98 -7.23
C GLN A 330 3.90 -22.39 -8.47
N ASP A 331 4.67 -21.47 -9.05
CA ASP A 331 5.48 -21.68 -10.25
C ASP A 331 4.68 -22.12 -11.48
N ASN A 332 3.48 -21.59 -11.64
CA ASN A 332 2.57 -21.83 -12.75
C ASN A 332 2.09 -20.51 -13.38
N ALA A 333 3.00 -19.56 -13.56
CA ALA A 333 2.71 -18.20 -14.02
C ALA A 333 2.04 -18.17 -15.42
N SER A 334 2.29 -19.18 -16.24
CA SER A 334 1.69 -19.29 -17.60
C SER A 334 0.14 -19.30 -17.58
N VAL A 335 -0.47 -19.65 -16.46
CA VAL A 335 -1.93 -19.65 -16.28
C VAL A 335 -2.47 -18.25 -16.03
N ARG A 336 -1.63 -17.36 -15.45
CA ARG A 336 -2.01 -16.00 -15.12
C ARG A 336 -1.87 -15.11 -16.36
N LYS A 337 -3.00 -14.62 -16.88
CA LYS A 337 -3.02 -13.69 -18.01
C LYS A 337 -3.24 -12.27 -17.49
N LYS A 338 -2.16 -11.48 -17.39
CA LYS A 338 -2.22 -10.06 -17.05
C LYS A 338 -1.23 -9.28 -17.91
N ASP A 339 -1.76 -8.71 -18.98
CA ASP A 339 -0.95 -8.00 -19.97
C ASP A 339 -0.73 -6.53 -19.61
N TRP A 340 -1.52 -5.99 -18.68
CA TRP A 340 -1.47 -4.60 -18.25
C TRP A 340 -2.06 -4.40 -16.86
N ILE A 341 -1.70 -3.27 -16.23
CA ILE A 341 -2.32 -2.74 -15.02
C ILE A 341 -3.01 -1.41 -15.30
N TYR A 342 -3.96 -1.02 -14.43
CA TYR A 342 -4.72 0.21 -14.56
C TYR A 342 -4.69 1.04 -13.30
N ILE A 343 -4.32 2.31 -13.42
CA ILE A 343 -4.37 3.29 -12.36
C ILE A 343 -5.30 4.42 -12.76
N TRP A 344 -6.29 4.70 -11.94
CA TRP A 344 -7.10 5.91 -11.98
C TRP A 344 -6.77 6.73 -10.74
N TYR A 345 -6.49 8.00 -10.93
CA TYR A 345 -6.12 8.89 -9.84
C TYR A 345 -6.77 10.27 -10.00
N SER A 346 -7.52 10.69 -8.97
CA SER A 346 -7.95 12.05 -8.75
C SER A 346 -7.76 12.38 -7.29
N ARG A 347 -7.08 13.47 -6.98
CA ARG A 347 -6.80 13.85 -5.59
C ARG A 347 -8.07 14.06 -4.76
N SER A 348 -9.10 14.60 -5.37
CA SER A 348 -10.39 14.93 -4.74
C SER A 348 -11.48 13.88 -4.96
N GLY A 349 -11.20 12.79 -5.67
CA GLY A 349 -12.25 11.87 -6.13
C GLY A 349 -13.08 12.41 -7.30
N HIS A 350 -13.00 13.70 -7.61
CA HIS A 350 -13.76 14.31 -8.68
C HIS A 350 -13.11 14.10 -10.05
N SER A 351 -13.98 13.93 -11.02
CA SER A 351 -13.64 13.48 -12.36
C SER A 351 -12.84 14.43 -13.21
N ASP A 352 -13.06 15.71 -13.06
CA ASP A 352 -12.67 16.69 -14.07
C ASP A 352 -11.16 16.94 -14.10
N ARG A 353 -10.43 16.51 -13.08
CA ARG A 353 -8.98 16.66 -12.95
C ARG A 353 -8.26 15.32 -12.70
N GLY A 354 -8.92 14.22 -12.98
CA GLY A 354 -8.33 12.89 -12.84
C GLY A 354 -7.35 12.58 -13.97
N GLN A 355 -6.41 11.69 -13.67
CA GLN A 355 -5.52 11.07 -14.62
C GLN A 355 -5.74 9.56 -14.65
N VAL A 356 -5.52 8.97 -15.80
CA VAL A 356 -5.61 7.52 -16.00
C VAL A 356 -4.32 7.01 -16.62
N MET A 357 -3.90 5.81 -16.21
CA MET A 357 -2.75 5.15 -16.79
C MET A 357 -3.07 3.67 -17.03
N VAL A 358 -2.76 3.21 -18.24
CA VAL A 358 -2.60 1.80 -18.55
C VAL A 358 -1.12 1.53 -18.77
N ARG A 359 -0.61 0.43 -18.25
CA ARG A 359 0.81 0.10 -18.29
C ARG A 359 1.04 -1.40 -18.43
N ASN A 360 2.04 -1.76 -19.23
CA ASN A 360 2.69 -3.08 -19.18
C ASN A 360 4.15 -2.96 -18.70
N ASN A 361 4.95 -4.01 -18.87
CA ASN A 361 6.36 -3.98 -18.43
C ASN A 361 7.23 -2.94 -19.18
N GLN A 362 6.88 -2.63 -20.43
CA GLN A 362 7.70 -1.80 -21.32
C GLN A 362 7.11 -0.43 -21.61
N TYR A 363 5.79 -0.28 -21.55
CA TYR A 363 5.10 0.95 -21.95
C TYR A 363 4.05 1.37 -20.93
N SER A 364 3.85 2.67 -20.78
CA SER A 364 2.66 3.24 -20.14
C SER A 364 2.02 4.30 -21.00
N LEU A 365 0.69 4.34 -21.04
CA LEU A 365 -0.09 5.43 -21.61
C LEU A 365 -0.73 6.21 -20.46
N LEU A 366 -0.31 7.46 -20.30
CA LEU A 366 -0.89 8.40 -19.34
C LEU A 366 -1.80 9.36 -20.09
N ALA A 367 -3.01 9.56 -19.62
CA ALA A 367 -4.00 10.46 -20.20
C ALA A 367 -4.78 11.20 -19.10
N LYS A 368 -5.52 12.24 -19.49
CA LYS A 368 -6.58 12.80 -18.67
C LYS A 368 -7.72 11.80 -18.50
N ASN A 369 -8.58 12.07 -17.56
CA ASN A 369 -9.70 11.17 -17.23
C ASN A 369 -10.73 10.97 -18.38
N ASP A 370 -10.81 11.91 -19.32
CA ASP A 370 -11.58 11.80 -20.57
C ASP A 370 -10.81 11.13 -21.71
N ALA A 371 -9.66 10.54 -21.40
CA ALA A 371 -8.70 9.96 -22.34
C ALA A 371 -8.02 10.95 -23.28
N SER A 372 -8.21 12.27 -23.11
CA SER A 372 -7.48 13.29 -23.85
C SER A 372 -6.03 13.45 -23.35
N ASP A 373 -5.19 14.17 -24.10
CA ASP A 373 -3.78 14.43 -23.80
C ASP A 373 -2.97 13.15 -23.51
N ALA A 374 -3.28 12.07 -24.22
CA ALA A 374 -2.62 10.79 -24.03
C ALA A 374 -1.14 10.87 -24.44
N SER A 375 -0.26 10.38 -23.59
CA SER A 375 1.17 10.34 -23.86
C SER A 375 1.75 8.95 -23.55
N LEU A 376 2.44 8.38 -24.53
CA LEU A 376 3.11 7.09 -24.41
C LEU A 376 4.53 7.28 -23.86
N THR A 377 4.88 6.47 -22.86
CA THR A 377 6.24 6.39 -22.29
C THR A 377 6.77 4.98 -22.50
N ARG A 378 8.00 4.85 -22.98
CA ARG A 378 8.75 3.59 -23.08
C ARG A 378 9.71 3.49 -21.91
N TYR A 379 9.81 2.32 -21.29
CA TYR A 379 10.73 2.04 -20.18
C TYR A 379 11.81 1.06 -20.62
N LYS A 380 13.06 1.36 -20.31
CA LYS A 380 14.21 0.45 -20.44
C LYS A 380 14.44 -0.33 -19.14
N GLY A 381 13.91 0.16 -18.03
CA GLY A 381 13.97 -0.42 -16.69
C GLY A 381 13.16 0.43 -15.72
N PRO A 382 13.14 0.07 -14.43
CA PRO A 382 12.53 0.91 -13.40
C PRO A 382 13.15 2.31 -13.38
N PHE A 383 12.31 3.35 -13.27
CA PHE A 383 12.68 4.77 -13.23
C PHE A 383 13.35 5.33 -14.50
N ASP A 384 13.52 4.52 -15.54
CA ASP A 384 14.13 4.93 -16.82
C ASP A 384 13.08 4.99 -17.95
N GLY A 385 12.16 5.94 -17.80
CA GLY A 385 11.07 6.16 -18.75
C GLY A 385 11.33 7.31 -19.73
N GLU A 386 11.25 7.04 -21.03
CA GLU A 386 11.35 8.00 -22.12
C GLU A 386 9.96 8.30 -22.71
N LYS A 387 9.51 9.56 -22.58
CA LYS A 387 8.26 10.00 -23.21
C LYS A 387 8.43 10.08 -24.73
N LEU A 388 7.61 9.33 -25.44
CA LEU A 388 7.65 9.27 -26.91
C LEU A 388 6.80 10.39 -27.53
N LYS A 389 7.23 10.85 -28.72
CA LYS A 389 6.48 11.82 -29.52
C LYS A 389 5.65 11.07 -30.58
N ASP A 390 4.39 11.39 -30.72
CA ASP A 390 3.46 10.67 -31.60
C ASP A 390 3.95 10.55 -33.06
N TYR A 391 4.60 11.58 -33.56
CA TYR A 391 5.15 11.59 -34.94
C TYR A 391 6.43 10.77 -35.12
N THR A 392 6.97 10.20 -34.06
CA THR A 392 8.16 9.33 -34.09
C THR A 392 7.88 7.89 -33.72
N LEU A 393 6.62 7.53 -33.45
CA LEU A 393 6.26 6.16 -33.06
C LEU A 393 6.52 5.17 -34.18
N SER A 394 7.20 4.09 -33.86
CA SER A 394 7.29 2.91 -34.73
C SER A 394 5.92 2.23 -34.87
N GLN A 395 5.78 1.33 -35.84
CA GLN A 395 4.54 0.59 -36.03
C GLN A 395 4.13 -0.23 -34.77
N PRO A 396 5.03 -0.96 -34.08
CA PRO A 396 4.69 -1.63 -32.83
C PRO A 396 4.25 -0.67 -31.72
N GLU A 397 4.90 0.49 -31.58
CA GLU A 397 4.55 1.50 -30.56
C GLU A 397 3.18 2.13 -30.83
N SER A 398 2.86 2.37 -32.09
CA SER A 398 1.52 2.84 -32.50
C SER A 398 0.44 1.81 -32.17
N ALA A 399 0.70 0.52 -32.39
CA ALA A 399 -0.23 -0.55 -32.07
C ALA A 399 -0.46 -0.66 -30.54
N ILE A 400 0.59 -0.58 -29.73
CA ILE A 400 0.50 -0.56 -28.25
C ILE A 400 -0.29 0.66 -27.78
N LYS A 401 -0.02 1.85 -28.34
CA LYS A 401 -0.78 3.07 -28.00
C LYS A 401 -2.27 2.87 -28.27
N GLN A 402 -2.65 2.37 -29.46
CA GLN A 402 -4.05 2.10 -29.80
C GLN A 402 -4.70 1.08 -28.88
N GLN A 403 -4.00 0.00 -28.51
CA GLN A 403 -4.49 -1.00 -27.56
C GLN A 403 -4.77 -0.37 -26.18
N PHE A 404 -3.87 0.48 -25.70
CA PHE A 404 -4.04 1.15 -24.41
C PHE A 404 -5.16 2.18 -24.44
N GLU A 405 -5.29 2.96 -25.52
CA GLU A 405 -6.40 3.90 -25.74
C GLU A 405 -7.76 3.18 -25.73
N ALA A 406 -7.86 2.05 -26.42
CA ALA A 406 -9.07 1.21 -26.42
C ALA A 406 -9.39 0.68 -24.99
N THR A 407 -8.36 0.31 -24.24
CA THR A 407 -8.52 -0.13 -22.84
C THR A 407 -9.02 1.02 -21.94
N LEU A 408 -8.44 2.22 -22.07
CA LEU A 408 -8.89 3.41 -21.35
C LEU A 408 -10.34 3.75 -21.68
N ALA A 409 -10.73 3.75 -22.95
CA ALA A 409 -12.09 4.02 -23.39
C ALA A 409 -13.12 3.00 -22.84
N ARG A 410 -12.73 1.72 -22.77
CA ARG A 410 -13.56 0.66 -22.15
C ARG A 410 -13.74 0.88 -20.67
N LEU A 411 -12.68 1.17 -19.93
CA LEU A 411 -12.71 1.37 -18.48
C LEU A 411 -13.41 2.68 -18.07
N ALA A 412 -13.33 3.72 -18.88
CA ALA A 412 -14.06 4.96 -18.65
C ALA A 412 -15.58 4.76 -18.56
N LYS A 413 -16.12 3.78 -19.29
CA LYS A 413 -17.56 3.40 -19.21
C LYS A 413 -17.95 2.77 -17.88
N SER A 414 -16.98 2.28 -17.10
CA SER A 414 -17.21 1.67 -15.79
C SER A 414 -17.34 2.68 -14.67
N ARG A 415 -17.26 3.95 -14.97
CA ARG A 415 -17.27 5.00 -13.98
C ARG A 415 -18.64 5.13 -13.33
N LEU A 416 -18.65 5.29 -12.01
CA LEU A 416 -19.86 5.65 -11.26
C LEU A 416 -20.31 7.06 -11.66
N LEU A 417 -21.24 7.15 -12.62
CA LEU A 417 -21.88 8.42 -13.00
C LEU A 417 -22.81 8.96 -11.90
N SER A 418 -23.18 8.14 -10.90
CA SER A 418 -24.23 8.42 -9.93
C SER A 418 -23.75 8.94 -8.56
N VAL A 419 -22.48 8.81 -8.22
CA VAL A 419 -22.01 9.18 -6.86
C VAL A 419 -21.98 10.71 -6.65
N SER A 420 -21.94 11.49 -7.72
CA SER A 420 -21.78 12.96 -7.65
C SER A 420 -22.98 13.71 -7.05
N ASN A 421 -24.20 13.21 -7.15
CA ASN A 421 -25.40 13.93 -6.71
C ASN A 421 -25.98 13.40 -5.38
N GLU A 422 -26.00 12.09 -5.14
CA GLU A 422 -26.59 11.54 -3.92
C GLU A 422 -25.72 11.70 -2.68
N ILE A 423 -24.38 11.65 -2.83
CA ILE A 423 -23.47 11.87 -1.71
C ILE A 423 -23.42 13.34 -1.29
N ARG A 424 -23.51 14.28 -2.22
CA ARG A 424 -23.62 15.73 -1.91
C ARG A 424 -24.86 16.07 -1.08
N VAL A 425 -25.96 15.39 -1.30
CA VAL A 425 -27.23 15.62 -0.58
C VAL A 425 -27.20 15.01 0.83
N LYS A 426 -26.40 13.94 1.07
CA LYS A 426 -26.29 13.31 2.40
C LYS A 426 -25.18 13.90 3.28
N MET A 427 -24.35 14.80 2.76
CA MET A 427 -23.26 15.47 3.49
C MET A 427 -23.58 16.93 3.86
N GLN A 428 -24.73 17.48 3.44
CA GLN A 428 -25.34 18.71 3.95
C GLN A 428 -26.32 18.39 5.11
#